data_e0d454551e107b21bd5106811889fc46
#
_entry.id   e0d454551e107b21bd5106811889fc46
#
_cell.length_a   1.000
_cell.length_b   1.000
_cell.length_c   1.000
_cell.angle_alpha   90.00
_cell.angle_beta   90.00
_cell.angle_gamma   90.00
#
_symmetry.space_group_name_H-M   'P 1'
#
loop_
_entity.id
_entity.type
_entity.pdbx_description
1 polymer ?
#
loop_
_entity_poly.entity_id
_entity_poly.type
_entity_poly.pdbx_seq_one_letter_code
_entity_poly.pdbx_strand_id
1 'polypeptide(L)'
;MKGAESTWFASAIPWSEHNSEAFAGTHDKNVLMLFDEASNIAQVIWDVAEGAMTTVGAKWVAFGNPTRNTGGFRECFGKFRHRWKTRQIDSRAAKMCNLAQIQTWIDDYGEDSDFVRVRVKGEFPRAGSNQFISSEDVDACVAYRAEGYEDFPRVMSVDVARYGDDSSVICIKQGRKVFPLIKYKGLDTMTLSAKVVEGIKEWRPAAVVIDGVGVGAGVVDRVCQLGYAQLVTELNGGSKPVDEVTYFNKRAEIWGLMRDSLHVGMEIPDDGDLKDDLVGPEYGFTAKNQIQLEKKEDMKKRGLQSPDCGDALSMTFAVTPAIRIHGKDGWRAKLAARNRASSQAA
;
A
#
# COMPACT_ATOMS: atom_id res chain seq x y z
N MET A 1 3.44 -39.49 30.69
CA MET A 1 3.76 -40.94 30.80
C MET A 1 4.71 -41.09 31.98
N LYS A 2 4.28 -41.76 33.04
CA LYS A 2 5.13 -41.91 34.23
C LYS A 2 6.39 -42.70 33.86
N GLY A 3 7.56 -42.18 34.21
CA GLY A 3 8.86 -42.82 33.99
C GLY A 3 9.62 -42.43 32.70
N ALA A 4 9.07 -41.55 31.90
CA ALA A 4 9.69 -41.08 30.64
C ALA A 4 9.85 -39.54 30.59
N GLU A 5 9.75 -38.86 31.75
CA GLU A 5 9.72 -37.38 31.85
C GLU A 5 11.03 -36.73 31.37
N SER A 6 12.13 -37.44 31.41
CA SER A 6 13.41 -36.98 30.89
C SER A 6 13.59 -37.13 29.38
N THR A 7 12.73 -37.95 28.73
CA THR A 7 12.83 -38.28 27.29
C THR A 7 11.60 -37.90 26.49
N TRP A 8 10.48 -37.66 27.18
CA TRP A 8 9.22 -37.25 26.55
C TRP A 8 8.66 -36.02 27.29
N PHE A 9 8.91 -34.87 26.76
CA PHE A 9 8.46 -33.58 27.34
C PHE A 9 7.96 -32.66 26.24
N ALA A 10 7.13 -31.69 26.61
CA ALA A 10 6.77 -30.55 25.81
C ALA A 10 7.19 -29.28 26.55
N SER A 11 7.87 -28.37 25.90
CA SER A 11 8.24 -27.08 26.45
C SER A 11 7.70 -25.95 25.60
N ALA A 12 7.19 -24.90 26.25
CA ALA A 12 6.90 -23.65 25.58
C ALA A 12 8.20 -22.84 25.45
N ILE A 13 8.54 -22.45 24.25
CA ILE A 13 9.71 -21.64 23.96
C ILE A 13 9.23 -20.21 23.66
N PRO A 14 9.45 -19.24 24.59
CA PRO A 14 9.16 -17.85 24.29
C PRO A 14 10.13 -17.35 23.21
N TRP A 15 9.61 -16.69 22.20
CA TRP A 15 10.41 -16.12 21.14
C TRP A 15 10.39 -14.58 21.18
N SER A 16 11.45 -13.97 20.70
CA SER A 16 11.51 -12.55 20.35
C SER A 16 12.50 -12.37 19.20
N GLU A 17 12.35 -11.30 18.45
CA GLU A 17 13.32 -10.96 17.39
C GLU A 17 14.74 -10.79 17.92
N HIS A 18 14.88 -10.44 19.21
CA HIS A 18 16.17 -10.27 19.88
C HIS A 18 16.75 -11.56 20.49
N ASN A 19 15.96 -12.64 20.54
CA ASN A 19 16.38 -13.95 21.08
C ASN A 19 15.86 -15.09 20.19
N SER A 20 16.24 -15.03 18.91
CA SER A 20 15.90 -16.06 17.93
C SER A 20 16.59 -17.40 18.19
N GLU A 21 17.74 -17.39 18.85
CA GLU A 21 18.58 -18.54 19.18
C GLU A 21 17.92 -19.52 20.19
N ALA A 22 16.82 -19.13 20.83
CA ALA A 22 16.10 -20.01 21.76
C ALA A 22 15.60 -21.32 21.11
N PHE A 23 15.47 -21.35 19.80
CA PHE A 23 15.11 -22.53 19.00
C PHE A 23 16.34 -23.31 18.48
N ALA A 24 17.54 -22.71 18.57
CA ALA A 24 18.77 -23.38 18.18
C ALA A 24 19.10 -24.51 19.16
N GLY A 25 19.54 -25.64 18.63
CA GLY A 25 20.01 -26.76 19.46
C GLY A 25 18.96 -27.80 19.86
N THR A 26 17.72 -27.70 19.38
CA THR A 26 16.70 -28.76 19.57
C THR A 26 16.96 -29.91 18.58
N HIS A 27 17.91 -30.80 18.93
CA HIS A 27 18.32 -31.94 18.10
C HIS A 27 18.06 -33.24 18.86
N ASP A 28 16.79 -33.66 18.90
CA ASP A 28 16.38 -34.94 19.48
C ASP A 28 15.97 -35.94 18.39
N LYS A 29 15.97 -37.26 18.73
CA LYS A 29 15.60 -38.31 17.80
C LYS A 29 14.19 -38.13 17.21
N ASN A 30 13.25 -37.57 17.98
CA ASN A 30 11.90 -37.25 17.56
C ASN A 30 11.57 -35.83 17.98
N VAL A 31 11.47 -34.93 17.03
CA VAL A 31 11.12 -33.53 17.26
C VAL A 31 9.75 -33.26 16.64
N LEU A 32 8.84 -32.68 17.43
CA LEU A 32 7.62 -32.07 16.94
C LEU A 32 7.62 -30.60 17.31
N MET A 33 7.73 -29.73 16.32
CA MET A 33 7.63 -28.29 16.48
C MET A 33 6.22 -27.84 16.20
N LEU A 34 5.65 -27.03 17.09
CA LEU A 34 4.30 -26.49 16.96
C LEU A 34 4.40 -24.95 16.97
N PHE A 35 3.95 -24.32 15.90
CA PHE A 35 3.79 -22.87 15.79
C PHE A 35 2.31 -22.52 15.94
N ASP A 36 1.95 -21.90 17.05
CA ASP A 36 0.64 -21.30 17.25
C ASP A 36 0.67 -19.82 16.84
N GLU A 37 -0.46 -19.31 16.33
CA GLU A 37 -0.54 -17.96 15.74
C GLU A 37 0.58 -17.69 14.72
N ALA A 38 0.86 -18.67 13.89
CA ALA A 38 2.03 -18.78 13.03
C ALA A 38 2.21 -17.59 12.08
N SER A 39 1.14 -16.89 11.70
CA SER A 39 1.18 -15.71 10.83
C SER A 39 1.90 -14.52 11.50
N ASN A 40 1.96 -14.49 12.83
CA ASN A 40 2.58 -13.40 13.58
C ASN A 40 4.05 -13.67 13.92
N ILE A 41 4.53 -14.89 13.72
CA ILE A 41 5.91 -15.27 14.04
C ILE A 41 6.86 -14.62 13.04
N ALA A 42 7.87 -13.91 13.56
CA ALA A 42 8.87 -13.21 12.76
C ALA A 42 9.67 -14.18 11.86
N GLN A 43 10.08 -13.73 10.67
CA GLN A 43 10.79 -14.55 9.69
C GLN A 43 12.05 -15.17 10.25
N VAL A 44 12.81 -14.44 11.04
CA VAL A 44 14.05 -14.95 11.69
C VAL A 44 13.80 -16.21 12.52
N ILE A 45 12.62 -16.35 13.15
CA ILE A 45 12.27 -17.54 13.92
C ILE A 45 11.96 -18.74 13.01
N TRP A 46 11.33 -18.49 11.85
CA TRP A 46 11.13 -19.52 10.83
C TRP A 46 12.46 -20.05 10.30
N ASP A 47 13.41 -19.15 10.04
CA ASP A 47 14.74 -19.50 9.51
C ASP A 47 15.55 -20.32 10.52
N VAL A 48 15.55 -19.94 11.79
CA VAL A 48 16.22 -20.69 12.88
C VAL A 48 15.55 -22.05 13.09
N ALA A 49 14.20 -22.07 13.09
CA ALA A 49 13.44 -23.31 13.28
C ALA A 49 13.66 -24.32 12.12
N GLU A 50 13.92 -23.86 10.91
CA GLU A 50 14.26 -24.72 9.78
C GLU A 50 15.54 -25.53 10.04
N GLY A 51 16.51 -24.94 10.77
CA GLY A 51 17.71 -25.63 11.22
C GLY A 51 17.44 -26.85 12.09
N ALA A 52 16.43 -26.82 12.95
CA ALA A 52 16.03 -27.93 13.80
C ALA A 52 15.39 -29.09 13.01
N MET A 53 14.91 -28.85 11.78
CA MET A 53 14.29 -29.85 10.91
C MET A 53 15.31 -30.76 10.19
N THR A 54 16.57 -30.62 10.44
CA THR A 54 17.63 -31.51 9.88
C THR A 54 17.62 -32.91 10.47
N THR A 55 16.94 -33.12 11.60
CA THR A 55 16.81 -34.45 12.23
C THR A 55 15.81 -35.31 11.46
N VAL A 56 16.19 -36.57 11.16
CA VAL A 56 15.33 -37.52 10.46
C VAL A 56 14.05 -37.78 11.28
N GLY A 57 12.89 -37.54 10.68
CA GLY A 57 11.59 -37.77 11.33
C GLY A 57 11.08 -36.54 12.11
N ALA A 58 11.80 -35.43 12.14
CA ALA A 58 11.28 -34.17 12.68
C ALA A 58 9.99 -33.76 11.94
N LYS A 59 9.05 -33.23 12.70
CA LYS A 59 7.76 -32.77 12.18
C LYS A 59 7.53 -31.33 12.60
N TRP A 60 6.98 -30.57 11.68
CA TRP A 60 6.61 -29.17 11.93
C TRP A 60 5.12 -28.96 11.64
N VAL A 61 4.39 -28.41 12.59
CA VAL A 61 2.99 -28.03 12.45
C VAL A 61 2.86 -26.54 12.74
N ALA A 62 2.24 -25.81 11.83
CA ALA A 62 1.98 -24.40 11.98
C ALA A 62 0.49 -24.14 11.76
N PHE A 63 -0.14 -23.43 12.67
CA PHE A 63 -1.55 -23.06 12.58
C PHE A 63 -1.77 -21.65 13.09
N GLY A 64 -2.84 -21.03 12.62
CA GLY A 64 -3.22 -19.65 12.96
C GLY A 64 -4.13 -19.04 11.91
N ASN A 65 -4.65 -17.88 12.20
CA ASN A 65 -5.36 -17.08 11.22
C ASN A 65 -4.37 -16.50 10.23
N PRO A 66 -4.66 -16.48 8.91
CA PRO A 66 -3.76 -15.97 7.88
C PRO A 66 -3.80 -14.43 7.84
N THR A 67 -3.28 -13.78 8.90
CA THR A 67 -3.39 -12.34 9.10
C THR A 67 -2.44 -11.51 8.24
N ARG A 68 -1.39 -12.12 7.68
CA ARG A 68 -0.37 -11.44 6.87
C ARG A 68 -0.19 -12.13 5.53
N ASN A 69 -0.09 -11.35 4.47
CA ASN A 69 0.15 -11.83 3.11
C ASN A 69 1.65 -12.04 2.79
N THR A 70 2.50 -11.92 3.80
CA THR A 70 3.96 -12.11 3.73
C THR A 70 4.44 -12.97 4.89
N GLY A 71 5.72 -13.42 4.83
CA GLY A 71 6.37 -14.17 5.89
C GLY A 71 6.20 -15.69 5.79
N GLY A 72 6.88 -16.43 6.67
CA GLY A 72 7.00 -17.89 6.60
C GLY A 72 5.68 -18.64 6.53
N PHE A 73 4.66 -18.20 7.30
CA PHE A 73 3.33 -18.85 7.25
C PHE A 73 2.68 -18.70 5.88
N ARG A 74 2.77 -17.51 5.25
CA ARG A 74 2.26 -17.30 3.89
C ARG A 74 3.00 -18.15 2.86
N GLU A 75 4.32 -18.27 3.00
CA GLU A 75 5.16 -19.04 2.10
C GLU A 75 4.84 -20.54 2.13
N CYS A 76 4.36 -21.10 3.25
CA CYS A 76 3.86 -22.46 3.33
C CYS A 76 2.68 -22.74 2.37
N PHE A 77 1.90 -21.72 2.03
CA PHE A 77 0.78 -21.79 1.09
C PHE A 77 1.15 -21.30 -0.33
N GLY A 78 2.31 -20.67 -0.49
CA GLY A 78 2.83 -20.12 -1.74
C GLY A 78 4.10 -20.82 -2.21
N LYS A 79 5.24 -20.15 -2.12
CA LYS A 79 6.56 -20.57 -2.61
C LYS A 79 6.98 -21.97 -2.13
N PHE A 80 6.71 -22.30 -0.86
CA PHE A 80 7.08 -23.59 -0.26
C PHE A 80 5.91 -24.58 -0.17
N ARG A 81 4.83 -24.37 -0.91
CA ARG A 81 3.64 -25.23 -0.92
C ARG A 81 3.98 -26.73 -1.17
N HIS A 82 4.99 -27.01 -1.95
CA HIS A 82 5.47 -28.36 -2.27
C HIS A 82 6.10 -29.08 -1.07
N ARG A 83 6.50 -28.35 -0.02
CA ARG A 83 7.10 -28.88 1.22
C ARG A 83 6.05 -29.09 2.34
N TRP A 84 4.86 -28.51 2.20
CA TRP A 84 3.86 -28.45 3.25
C TRP A 84 2.54 -29.13 2.85
N LYS A 85 1.94 -29.86 3.80
CA LYS A 85 0.55 -30.29 3.69
C LYS A 85 -0.35 -29.22 4.29
N THR A 86 -0.93 -28.38 3.45
CA THR A 86 -1.75 -27.24 3.88
C THR A 86 -3.23 -27.57 3.91
N ARG A 87 -3.95 -26.93 4.84
CA ARG A 87 -5.41 -27.02 4.97
C ARG A 87 -5.95 -25.63 5.31
N GLN A 88 -6.93 -25.18 4.54
CA GLN A 88 -7.76 -24.04 4.85
C GLN A 88 -9.02 -24.52 5.53
N ILE A 89 -9.50 -23.80 6.56
CA ILE A 89 -10.71 -24.12 7.31
C ILE A 89 -11.60 -22.89 7.32
N ASP A 90 -12.81 -23.02 6.76
CA ASP A 90 -13.86 -22.02 6.93
C ASP A 90 -14.55 -22.28 8.29
N SER A 91 -14.61 -21.27 9.14
CA SER A 91 -15.18 -21.37 10.48
C SER A 91 -16.65 -21.78 10.47
N ARG A 92 -17.38 -21.45 9.39
CA ARG A 92 -18.80 -21.83 9.25
C ARG A 92 -19.00 -23.34 9.16
N ALA A 93 -17.99 -24.08 8.72
CA ALA A 93 -18.01 -25.55 8.67
C ALA A 93 -17.61 -26.21 10.00
N ALA A 94 -17.16 -25.44 10.99
CA ALA A 94 -16.71 -25.98 12.27
C ALA A 94 -17.88 -26.10 13.26
N LYS A 95 -18.01 -27.30 13.91
CA LYS A 95 -19.14 -27.60 14.80
C LYS A 95 -19.27 -26.73 16.04
N MET A 96 -18.19 -26.05 16.45
CA MET A 96 -18.13 -25.25 17.68
C MET A 96 -18.24 -23.73 17.42
N CYS A 97 -18.48 -23.30 16.20
CA CYS A 97 -18.53 -21.89 15.86
C CYS A 97 -19.90 -21.26 16.17
N ASN A 98 -19.87 -20.01 16.62
CA ASN A 98 -21.06 -19.18 16.79
C ASN A 98 -21.46 -18.57 15.43
N LEU A 99 -22.33 -19.24 14.70
CA LEU A 99 -22.77 -18.81 13.37
C LEU A 99 -23.50 -17.47 13.40
N ALA A 100 -24.21 -17.14 14.49
CA ALA A 100 -24.88 -15.83 14.62
C ALA A 100 -23.85 -14.69 14.69
N GLN A 101 -22.76 -14.87 15.45
CA GLN A 101 -21.69 -13.89 15.50
C GLN A 101 -20.96 -13.75 14.16
N ILE A 102 -20.76 -14.86 13.45
CA ILE A 102 -20.16 -14.83 12.10
C ILE A 102 -21.05 -14.05 11.14
N GLN A 103 -22.37 -14.23 11.19
CA GLN A 103 -23.30 -13.49 10.35
C GLN A 103 -23.25 -11.99 10.66
N THR A 104 -23.22 -11.60 11.94
CA THR A 104 -23.03 -10.20 12.33
C THR A 104 -21.75 -9.61 11.73
N TRP A 105 -20.64 -10.33 11.76
CA TRP A 105 -19.39 -9.84 11.13
C TRP A 105 -19.50 -9.71 9.62
N ILE A 106 -20.23 -10.60 8.95
CA ILE A 106 -20.46 -10.50 7.51
C ILE A 106 -21.33 -9.29 7.18
N ASP A 107 -22.37 -9.03 7.98
CA ASP A 107 -23.27 -7.89 7.79
C ASP A 107 -22.56 -6.56 8.06
N ASP A 108 -21.68 -6.51 9.08
CA ASP A 108 -20.95 -5.31 9.48
C ASP A 108 -19.79 -4.97 8.52
N TYR A 109 -19.03 -5.99 8.07
CA TYR A 109 -17.78 -5.79 7.34
C TYR A 109 -17.85 -6.17 5.86
N GLY A 110 -18.90 -6.88 5.45
CA GLY A 110 -19.06 -7.45 4.11
C GLY A 110 -18.40 -8.82 3.93
N GLU A 111 -19.04 -9.69 3.14
CA GLU A 111 -18.62 -11.08 2.89
C GLU A 111 -17.19 -11.18 2.32
N ASP A 112 -16.77 -10.21 1.48
CA ASP A 112 -15.48 -10.21 0.81
C ASP A 112 -14.42 -9.29 1.46
N SER A 113 -14.73 -8.75 2.65
CA SER A 113 -13.75 -7.96 3.39
C SER A 113 -12.58 -8.82 3.86
N ASP A 114 -11.39 -8.23 4.01
CA ASP A 114 -10.23 -8.93 4.55
C ASP A 114 -10.47 -9.43 5.98
N PHE A 115 -11.32 -8.73 6.75
CA PHE A 115 -11.74 -9.20 8.07
C PHE A 115 -12.44 -10.55 7.99
N VAL A 116 -13.45 -10.70 7.10
CA VAL A 116 -14.21 -11.94 6.93
C VAL A 116 -13.35 -13.03 6.27
N ARG A 117 -12.53 -12.68 5.27
CA ARG A 117 -11.59 -13.61 4.65
C ARG A 117 -10.67 -14.26 5.70
N VAL A 118 -10.02 -13.48 6.53
CA VAL A 118 -9.05 -13.96 7.52
C VAL A 118 -9.73 -14.70 8.66
N ARG A 119 -10.77 -14.12 9.27
CA ARG A 119 -11.36 -14.63 10.53
C ARG A 119 -12.44 -15.67 10.34
N VAL A 120 -13.10 -15.69 9.18
CA VAL A 120 -14.19 -16.61 8.87
C VAL A 120 -13.77 -17.65 7.85
N LYS A 121 -13.30 -17.21 6.67
CA LYS A 121 -12.98 -18.11 5.56
C LYS A 121 -11.60 -18.80 5.70
N GLY A 122 -10.73 -18.33 6.60
CA GLY A 122 -9.35 -18.82 6.71
C GLY A 122 -8.53 -18.56 5.46
N GLU A 123 -8.84 -17.48 4.74
CA GLU A 123 -8.16 -17.03 3.54
C GLU A 123 -7.17 -15.91 3.88
N PHE A 124 -6.05 -15.85 3.16
CA PHE A 124 -5.15 -14.71 3.29
C PHE A 124 -5.85 -13.43 2.84
N PRO A 125 -5.55 -12.29 3.49
CA PRO A 125 -6.08 -11.00 3.06
C PRO A 125 -5.60 -10.69 1.64
N ARG A 126 -6.38 -9.92 0.90
CA ARG A 126 -5.99 -9.41 -0.43
C ARG A 126 -4.83 -8.44 -0.33
N ALA A 127 -4.89 -7.57 0.68
CA ALA A 127 -3.75 -6.75 1.11
C ALA A 127 -3.04 -7.42 2.31
N GLY A 128 -1.76 -7.15 2.53
CA GLY A 128 -1.11 -7.38 3.82
C GLY A 128 -1.94 -6.67 4.90
N SER A 129 -2.03 -7.19 6.11
CA SER A 129 -2.88 -6.62 7.17
C SER A 129 -2.66 -5.12 7.42
N ASN A 130 -1.51 -4.59 6.99
CA ASN A 130 -1.12 -3.19 7.12
C ASN A 130 -0.83 -2.51 5.77
N GLN A 131 -0.93 -3.23 4.64
CA GLN A 131 -0.70 -2.66 3.31
C GLN A 131 -1.79 -1.64 2.99
N PHE A 132 -1.37 -0.44 2.58
CA PHE A 132 -2.31 0.66 2.40
C PHE A 132 -3.09 0.59 1.08
N ILE A 133 -2.45 0.12 0.01
CA ILE A 133 -3.05 -0.09 -1.32
C ILE A 133 -2.82 -1.54 -1.74
N SER A 134 -3.86 -2.23 -2.17
CA SER A 134 -3.76 -3.63 -2.58
C SER A 134 -3.05 -3.79 -3.93
N SER A 135 -2.33 -4.87 -4.11
CA SER A 135 -1.72 -5.22 -5.39
C SER A 135 -2.77 -5.47 -6.46
N GLU A 136 -3.93 -6.01 -6.09
CA GLU A 136 -5.02 -6.24 -7.02
C GLU A 136 -5.57 -4.93 -7.62
N ASP A 137 -5.74 -3.88 -6.78
CA ASP A 137 -6.18 -2.57 -7.28
C ASP A 137 -5.13 -1.95 -8.21
N VAL A 138 -3.84 -2.09 -7.89
CA VAL A 138 -2.74 -1.58 -8.73
C VAL A 138 -2.70 -2.30 -10.08
N ASP A 139 -2.78 -3.63 -10.09
CA ASP A 139 -2.77 -4.42 -11.33
C ASP A 139 -4.02 -4.13 -12.19
N ALA A 140 -5.18 -3.98 -11.55
CA ALA A 140 -6.41 -3.57 -12.24
C ALA A 140 -6.26 -2.19 -12.89
N CYS A 141 -5.60 -1.24 -12.22
CA CYS A 141 -5.36 0.11 -12.73
C CYS A 141 -4.38 0.13 -13.91
N VAL A 142 -3.38 -0.74 -13.96
CA VAL A 142 -2.48 -0.90 -15.11
C VAL A 142 -3.24 -1.40 -16.34
N ALA A 143 -4.19 -2.30 -16.14
CA ALA A 143 -5.03 -2.82 -17.21
C ALA A 143 -6.17 -1.86 -17.63
N TYR A 144 -6.58 -0.95 -16.72
CA TYR A 144 -7.67 -0.01 -16.96
C TYR A 144 -7.32 1.02 -18.03
N ARG A 145 -8.33 1.45 -18.81
CA ARG A 145 -8.19 2.54 -19.78
C ARG A 145 -9.21 3.61 -19.48
N ALA A 146 -8.73 4.81 -19.18
CA ALA A 146 -9.57 5.95 -18.83
C ALA A 146 -10.19 6.56 -20.10
N GLU A 147 -11.48 6.83 -20.05
CA GLU A 147 -12.22 7.53 -21.10
C GLU A 147 -12.66 8.91 -20.62
N GLY A 148 -12.73 9.88 -21.54
CA GLY A 148 -13.19 11.25 -21.27
C GLY A 148 -12.29 12.04 -20.31
N TYR A 149 -11.05 11.60 -20.11
CA TYR A 149 -10.10 12.30 -19.22
C TYR A 149 -9.69 13.66 -19.80
N GLU A 150 -9.76 13.86 -21.10
CA GLU A 150 -9.37 15.08 -21.82
C GLU A 150 -10.18 16.31 -21.36
N ASP A 151 -11.39 16.08 -20.88
CA ASP A 151 -12.28 17.15 -20.38
C ASP A 151 -11.85 17.71 -19.02
N PHE A 152 -10.91 17.03 -18.33
CA PHE A 152 -10.43 17.43 -17.03
C PHE A 152 -9.14 18.25 -17.09
N PRO A 153 -8.92 19.18 -16.13
CA PRO A 153 -7.67 19.90 -16.04
C PRO A 153 -6.52 18.96 -15.69
N ARG A 154 -5.32 19.25 -16.23
CA ARG A 154 -4.10 18.56 -15.83
C ARG A 154 -3.59 19.08 -14.50
N VAL A 155 -3.16 18.18 -13.63
CA VAL A 155 -2.39 18.48 -12.43
C VAL A 155 -1.00 17.89 -12.60
N MET A 156 0.00 18.69 -12.34
CA MET A 156 1.40 18.27 -12.28
C MET A 156 1.83 18.23 -10.81
N SER A 157 2.55 17.21 -10.41
CA SER A 157 3.21 17.16 -9.09
C SER A 157 4.71 16.89 -9.25
N VAL A 158 5.48 17.32 -8.25
CA VAL A 158 6.93 17.15 -8.22
C VAL A 158 7.33 16.72 -6.83
N ASP A 159 7.72 15.44 -6.68
CA ASP A 159 8.43 14.96 -5.50
C ASP A 159 9.92 15.28 -5.67
N VAL A 160 10.53 15.96 -4.69
CA VAL A 160 11.86 16.54 -4.82
C VAL A 160 12.88 15.77 -4.00
N ALA A 161 13.81 15.10 -4.68
CA ALA A 161 15.02 14.56 -4.08
C ALA A 161 16.26 15.34 -4.53
N ARG A 162 17.32 15.39 -3.71
CA ARG A 162 18.56 16.12 -4.07
C ARG A 162 19.69 15.18 -4.46
N TYR A 163 20.24 14.48 -3.47
CA TYR A 163 21.37 13.56 -3.63
C TYR A 163 21.09 12.28 -2.85
N GLY A 164 21.59 11.16 -3.35
CA GLY A 164 21.41 9.84 -2.77
C GLY A 164 20.69 8.90 -3.73
N ASP A 165 20.05 7.88 -3.16
CA ASP A 165 19.36 6.85 -3.92
C ASP A 165 17.94 7.27 -4.36
N ASP A 166 17.37 8.28 -3.70
CA ASP A 166 16.03 8.79 -3.97
C ASP A 166 15.99 9.58 -5.29
N SER A 167 14.86 9.54 -6.01
CA SER A 167 14.68 10.18 -7.32
C SER A 167 13.72 11.37 -7.22
N SER A 168 14.01 12.46 -7.93
CA SER A 168 13.00 13.49 -8.17
C SER A 168 12.04 13.00 -9.24
N VAL A 169 10.75 13.03 -8.97
CA VAL A 169 9.71 12.47 -9.84
C VAL A 169 8.71 13.56 -10.21
N ILE A 170 8.45 13.72 -11.51
CA ILE A 170 7.36 14.54 -12.02
C ILE A 170 6.24 13.61 -12.48
N CYS A 171 5.04 13.83 -11.93
CA CYS A 171 3.83 13.10 -12.29
C CYS A 171 2.81 14.06 -12.89
N ILE A 172 2.18 13.65 -13.99
CA ILE A 172 1.08 14.38 -14.63
C ILE A 172 -0.18 13.51 -14.55
N LYS A 173 -1.27 14.05 -14.00
CA LYS A 173 -2.58 13.42 -13.95
C LYS A 173 -3.62 14.29 -14.64
N GLN A 174 -4.49 13.67 -15.44
CA GLN A 174 -5.63 14.32 -16.07
C GLN A 174 -6.88 13.48 -15.88
N GLY A 175 -7.84 13.95 -15.10
CA GLY A 175 -8.99 13.13 -14.71
C GLY A 175 -8.54 11.84 -14.01
N ARG A 176 -8.90 10.70 -14.60
CA ARG A 176 -8.56 9.35 -14.12
C ARG A 176 -7.34 8.74 -14.83
N LYS A 177 -6.61 9.53 -15.62
CA LYS A 177 -5.41 9.08 -16.35
C LYS A 177 -4.15 9.67 -15.75
N VAL A 178 -3.18 8.81 -15.48
CA VAL A 178 -1.80 9.16 -15.14
C VAL A 178 -0.92 8.90 -16.36
N PHE A 179 -0.15 9.90 -16.75
CA PHE A 179 0.82 9.78 -17.84
C PHE A 179 2.11 9.14 -17.34
N PRO A 180 2.98 8.62 -18.23
CA PRO A 180 4.28 8.08 -17.83
C PRO A 180 5.05 9.06 -16.94
N LEU A 181 5.63 8.54 -15.86
CA LEU A 181 6.39 9.34 -14.88
C LEU A 181 7.72 9.79 -15.47
N ILE A 182 8.13 11.01 -15.13
CA ILE A 182 9.43 11.55 -15.51
C ILE A 182 10.32 11.56 -14.28
N LYS A 183 11.41 10.77 -14.33
CA LYS A 183 12.28 10.50 -13.18
C LYS A 183 13.67 11.12 -13.43
N TYR A 184 14.20 11.78 -12.42
CA TYR A 184 15.54 12.36 -12.45
C TYR A 184 16.32 11.94 -11.20
N LYS A 185 17.60 11.64 -11.37
CA LYS A 185 18.53 11.37 -10.27
C LYS A 185 19.66 12.40 -10.22
N GLY A 186 20.01 12.82 -9.01
CA GLY A 186 21.20 13.65 -8.77
C GLY A 186 21.16 15.06 -9.35
N LEU A 187 19.97 15.61 -9.64
CA LEU A 187 19.85 17.00 -10.10
C LEU A 187 19.96 17.97 -8.91
N ASP A 188 20.62 19.09 -9.14
CA ASP A 188 20.52 20.24 -8.24
C ASP A 188 19.15 20.95 -8.39
N THR A 189 18.80 21.77 -7.40
CA THR A 189 17.50 22.45 -7.35
C THR A 189 17.28 23.41 -8.52
N MET A 190 18.31 24.03 -9.06
CA MET A 190 18.21 24.96 -10.19
C MET A 190 17.91 24.23 -11.48
N THR A 191 18.63 23.11 -11.73
CA THR A 191 18.42 22.24 -12.88
C THR A 191 17.05 21.58 -12.82
N LEU A 192 16.64 21.08 -11.65
CA LEU A 192 15.30 20.49 -11.45
C LEU A 192 14.20 21.54 -11.70
N SER A 193 14.38 22.78 -11.20
CA SER A 193 13.41 23.85 -11.45
C SER A 193 13.25 24.18 -12.94
N ALA A 194 14.35 24.12 -13.71
CA ALA A 194 14.29 24.27 -15.16
C ALA A 194 13.48 23.14 -15.82
N LYS A 195 13.68 21.88 -15.37
CA LYS A 195 12.90 20.72 -15.83
C LYS A 195 11.42 20.82 -15.49
N VAL A 196 11.08 21.31 -14.30
CA VAL A 196 9.69 21.61 -13.92
C VAL A 196 9.07 22.64 -14.86
N VAL A 197 9.80 23.74 -15.16
CA VAL A 197 9.32 24.77 -16.10
C VAL A 197 9.17 24.24 -17.52
N GLU A 198 10.08 23.39 -18.00
CA GLU A 198 9.93 22.67 -19.28
C GLU A 198 8.62 21.85 -19.28
N GLY A 199 8.36 21.06 -18.23
CA GLY A 199 7.14 20.31 -18.08
C GLY A 199 5.88 21.19 -18.03
N ILE A 200 5.92 22.35 -17.34
CA ILE A 200 4.79 23.30 -17.31
C ILE A 200 4.47 23.80 -18.73
N LYS A 201 5.48 24.12 -19.52
CA LYS A 201 5.29 24.60 -20.90
C LYS A 201 4.72 23.51 -21.81
N GLU A 202 5.20 22.29 -21.68
CA GLU A 202 4.77 21.14 -22.47
C GLU A 202 3.34 20.69 -22.11
N TRP A 203 3.11 20.42 -20.84
CA TRP A 203 1.85 19.83 -20.37
C TRP A 203 0.76 20.84 -20.06
N ARG A 204 1.10 22.11 -19.86
CA ARG A 204 0.17 23.21 -19.54
C ARG A 204 -0.80 22.84 -18.42
N PRO A 205 -0.31 22.45 -17.24
CA PRO A 205 -1.16 22.07 -16.12
C PRO A 205 -1.95 23.26 -15.59
N ALA A 206 -3.13 22.97 -15.02
CA ALA A 206 -3.93 23.98 -14.32
C ALA A 206 -3.42 24.25 -12.90
N ALA A 207 -2.67 23.31 -12.32
CA ALA A 207 -2.00 23.44 -11.05
C ALA A 207 -0.73 22.58 -11.02
N VAL A 208 0.28 23.06 -10.27
CA VAL A 208 1.56 22.38 -10.02
C VAL A 208 1.74 22.26 -8.52
N VAL A 209 1.85 21.04 -8.02
CA VAL A 209 2.09 20.74 -6.60
C VAL A 209 3.54 20.31 -6.43
N ILE A 210 4.29 20.99 -5.58
CA ILE A 210 5.71 20.72 -5.35
C ILE A 210 5.89 20.39 -3.87
N ASP A 211 6.59 19.30 -3.55
CA ASP A 211 7.01 19.04 -2.17
C ASP A 211 7.91 20.18 -1.69
N GLY A 212 7.46 20.91 -0.67
CA GLY A 212 8.16 22.07 -0.12
C GLY A 212 9.07 21.73 1.06
N VAL A 213 9.18 20.43 1.44
CA VAL A 213 9.98 20.06 2.61
C VAL A 213 11.47 20.03 2.26
N GLY A 214 12.28 20.65 3.12
CA GLY A 214 13.73 20.63 2.99
C GLY A 214 14.22 21.28 1.69
N VAL A 215 14.84 20.49 0.82
CA VAL A 215 15.41 21.01 -0.46
C VAL A 215 14.33 21.42 -1.47
N GLY A 216 13.12 20.91 -1.34
CA GLY A 216 12.02 21.24 -2.24
C GLY A 216 11.59 22.71 -2.17
N ALA A 217 11.72 23.36 -1.00
CA ALA A 217 11.44 24.80 -0.87
C ALA A 217 12.24 25.65 -1.89
N GLY A 218 13.50 25.28 -2.15
CA GLY A 218 14.32 25.97 -3.16
C GLY A 218 13.81 25.81 -4.60
N VAL A 219 13.18 24.67 -4.90
CA VAL A 219 12.53 24.44 -6.20
C VAL A 219 11.25 25.26 -6.30
N VAL A 220 10.42 25.30 -5.24
CA VAL A 220 9.22 26.14 -5.15
C VAL A 220 9.58 27.60 -5.42
N ASP A 221 10.53 28.16 -4.65
CA ASP A 221 10.95 29.55 -4.78
C ASP A 221 11.43 29.85 -6.21
N ARG A 222 12.25 28.97 -6.77
CA ARG A 222 12.80 29.18 -8.09
C ARG A 222 11.75 29.12 -9.20
N VAL A 223 10.82 28.19 -9.15
CA VAL A 223 9.71 28.09 -10.12
C VAL A 223 8.80 29.33 -10.00
N CYS A 224 8.53 29.80 -8.78
CA CYS A 224 7.78 31.05 -8.56
C CYS A 224 8.50 32.28 -9.14
N GLN A 225 9.82 32.43 -8.93
CA GLN A 225 10.64 33.48 -9.50
C GLN A 225 10.65 33.49 -11.04
N LEU A 226 10.54 32.31 -11.64
CA LEU A 226 10.45 32.12 -13.09
C LEU A 226 9.09 32.51 -13.68
N GLY A 227 8.15 33.02 -12.85
CA GLY A 227 6.87 33.55 -13.28
C GLY A 227 5.68 32.60 -13.18
N TYR A 228 5.82 31.49 -12.47
CA TYR A 228 4.77 30.46 -12.36
C TYR A 228 4.10 30.40 -10.98
N ALA A 229 4.31 31.42 -10.12
CA ALA A 229 3.78 31.46 -8.75
C ALA A 229 2.27 31.19 -8.67
N GLN A 230 1.47 31.65 -9.63
CA GLN A 230 0.01 31.44 -9.64
C GLN A 230 -0.42 30.01 -9.93
N LEU A 231 0.48 29.15 -10.42
CA LEU A 231 0.21 27.72 -10.69
C LEU A 231 0.72 26.84 -9.56
N VAL A 232 1.70 27.32 -8.77
CA VAL A 232 2.41 26.51 -7.80
C VAL A 232 1.67 26.47 -6.47
N THR A 233 1.50 25.27 -5.95
CA THR A 233 1.08 24.98 -4.57
C THR A 233 2.20 24.24 -3.89
N GLU A 234 2.78 24.83 -2.86
CA GLU A 234 3.72 24.16 -1.98
C GLU A 234 2.99 23.15 -1.11
N LEU A 235 3.46 21.91 -1.05
CA LEU A 235 2.92 20.87 -0.20
C LEU A 235 3.89 20.52 0.92
N ASN A 236 3.38 20.49 2.15
CA ASN A 236 4.05 19.88 3.29
C ASN A 236 3.23 18.66 3.75
N GLY A 237 3.76 17.46 3.50
CA GLY A 237 3.10 16.22 3.87
C GLY A 237 2.88 16.05 5.37
N GLY A 238 3.67 16.72 6.22
CA GLY A 238 3.51 16.73 7.68
C GLY A 238 2.44 17.71 8.18
N SER A 239 1.90 18.58 7.33
CA SER A 239 0.88 19.55 7.72
C SER A 239 -0.44 18.88 8.09
N LYS A 240 -1.37 19.66 8.66
CA LYS A 240 -2.71 19.16 9.02
C LYS A 240 -3.49 18.77 7.77
N PRO A 241 -4.22 17.64 7.81
CA PRO A 241 -5.13 17.24 6.75
C PRO A 241 -6.39 18.14 6.77
N VAL A 242 -7.18 18.09 5.71
CA VAL A 242 -8.52 18.71 5.70
C VAL A 242 -9.49 17.86 6.53
N ASP A 243 -9.40 16.54 6.40
CA ASP A 243 -10.15 15.58 7.23
C ASP A 243 -9.29 15.15 8.43
N GLU A 244 -9.27 15.98 9.48
CA GLU A 244 -8.58 15.70 10.76
C GLU A 244 -9.22 14.55 11.56
N VAL A 245 -10.38 14.08 11.18
CA VAL A 245 -11.04 12.95 11.86
C VAL A 245 -10.45 11.63 11.34
N THR A 246 -10.33 11.49 10.04
CA THR A 246 -9.89 10.25 9.38
C THR A 246 -8.37 10.14 9.29
N TYR A 247 -7.65 11.23 9.03
CA TYR A 247 -6.23 11.19 8.70
C TYR A 247 -5.36 11.94 9.71
N PHE A 248 -4.18 11.39 9.98
CA PHE A 248 -3.23 11.98 10.93
C PHE A 248 -2.53 13.24 10.37
N ASN A 249 -2.16 13.22 9.09
CA ASN A 249 -1.47 14.31 8.42
C ASN A 249 -1.84 14.38 6.93
N LYS A 250 -1.37 15.42 6.25
CA LYS A 250 -1.67 15.68 4.84
C LYS A 250 -1.18 14.57 3.92
N ARG A 251 -0.03 13.94 4.22
CA ARG A 251 0.47 12.78 3.45
C ARG A 251 -0.52 11.61 3.52
N ALA A 252 -1.00 11.27 4.70
CA ALA A 252 -1.97 10.19 4.86
C ALA A 252 -3.28 10.49 4.12
N GLU A 253 -3.74 11.75 4.13
CA GLU A 253 -4.96 12.17 3.44
C GLU A 253 -4.83 12.04 1.92
N ILE A 254 -3.78 12.58 1.29
CA ILE A 254 -3.62 12.52 -0.16
C ILE A 254 -3.37 11.08 -0.66
N TRP A 255 -2.69 10.26 0.12
CA TRP A 255 -2.56 8.82 -0.14
C TRP A 255 -3.91 8.11 -0.02
N GLY A 256 -4.75 8.48 0.95
CA GLY A 256 -6.11 7.95 1.08
C GLY A 256 -6.99 8.29 -0.12
N LEU A 257 -6.97 9.54 -0.56
CA LEU A 257 -7.69 9.99 -1.75
C LEU A 257 -7.21 9.27 -3.03
N MET A 258 -5.89 9.04 -3.14
CA MET A 258 -5.30 8.24 -4.22
C MET A 258 -5.78 6.79 -4.16
N ARG A 259 -5.70 6.13 -3.00
CA ARG A 259 -6.18 4.76 -2.80
C ARG A 259 -7.63 4.59 -3.23
N ASP A 260 -8.50 5.48 -2.77
CA ASP A 260 -9.92 5.41 -3.09
C ASP A 260 -10.17 5.61 -4.60
N SER A 261 -9.35 6.45 -5.25
CA SER A 261 -9.41 6.64 -6.72
C SER A 261 -8.91 5.42 -7.48
N LEU A 262 -7.84 4.76 -7.02
CA LEU A 262 -7.34 3.51 -7.59
C LEU A 262 -8.40 2.40 -7.47
N HIS A 263 -9.02 2.26 -6.31
CA HIS A 263 -10.07 1.26 -6.07
C HIS A 263 -11.27 1.42 -7.01
N VAL A 264 -11.69 2.65 -7.31
CA VAL A 264 -12.77 2.96 -8.27
C VAL A 264 -12.34 2.74 -9.72
N GLY A 265 -11.03 2.69 -10.00
CA GLY A 265 -10.41 2.51 -11.32
C GLY A 265 -9.80 3.79 -11.87
N MET A 266 -8.52 3.74 -12.14
CA MET A 266 -7.71 4.82 -12.69
C MET A 266 -6.68 4.21 -13.65
N GLU A 267 -6.39 4.86 -14.77
CA GLU A 267 -5.33 4.41 -15.68
C GLU A 267 -3.98 4.89 -15.16
N ILE A 268 -3.10 3.93 -14.85
CA ILE A 268 -1.71 4.21 -14.45
C ILE A 268 -0.74 3.55 -15.43
N PRO A 269 0.47 4.10 -15.62
CA PRO A 269 1.48 3.48 -16.47
C PRO A 269 1.95 2.14 -15.89
N ASP A 270 2.32 1.20 -16.77
CA ASP A 270 2.96 -0.05 -16.40
C ASP A 270 4.44 0.22 -16.05
N ASP A 271 4.68 0.72 -14.85
CA ASP A 271 5.98 1.13 -14.33
C ASP A 271 6.25 0.34 -13.04
N GLY A 272 7.37 -0.40 -13.02
CA GLY A 272 7.73 -1.27 -11.90
C GLY A 272 7.94 -0.50 -10.59
N ASP A 273 8.68 0.63 -10.65
CA ASP A 273 8.93 1.43 -9.45
C ASP A 273 7.63 2.01 -8.88
N LEU A 274 6.71 2.47 -9.77
CA LEU A 274 5.41 2.97 -9.33
C LEU A 274 4.57 1.87 -8.65
N LYS A 275 4.56 0.65 -9.22
CA LYS A 275 3.83 -0.47 -8.64
C LYS A 275 4.37 -0.81 -7.25
N ASP A 276 5.70 -0.93 -7.12
CA ASP A 276 6.35 -1.25 -5.84
C ASP A 276 6.09 -0.15 -4.80
N ASP A 277 6.14 1.11 -5.21
CA ASP A 277 5.87 2.26 -4.36
C ASP A 277 4.40 2.32 -3.87
N LEU A 278 3.45 1.93 -4.72
CA LEU A 278 2.02 1.93 -4.34
C LEU A 278 1.67 0.81 -3.36
N VAL A 279 2.28 -0.37 -3.50
CA VAL A 279 1.99 -1.53 -2.64
C VAL A 279 2.88 -1.60 -1.40
N GLY A 280 4.02 -0.90 -1.40
CA GLY A 280 5.03 -0.98 -0.34
C GLY A 280 4.61 -0.39 1.01
N PRO A 281 3.99 0.81 1.06
CA PRO A 281 3.66 1.45 2.32
C PRO A 281 2.61 0.71 3.14
N GLU A 282 2.88 0.58 4.43
CA GLU A 282 1.92 0.11 5.42
C GLU A 282 1.24 1.29 6.12
N TYR A 283 0.17 1.00 6.85
CA TYR A 283 -0.52 1.98 7.66
C TYR A 283 -0.86 1.43 9.05
N GLY A 284 -1.12 2.33 9.96
CA GLY A 284 -1.63 2.03 11.29
C GLY A 284 -2.61 3.10 11.73
N PHE A 285 -3.06 2.98 12.97
CA PHE A 285 -3.96 3.96 13.57
C PHE A 285 -3.28 4.63 14.76
N THR A 286 -3.47 5.94 14.87
CA THR A 286 -3.08 6.70 16.06
C THR A 286 -3.99 6.38 17.26
N ALA A 287 -3.63 6.86 18.45
CA ALA A 287 -4.49 6.76 19.63
C ALA A 287 -5.87 7.44 19.46
N LYS A 288 -6.02 8.29 18.44
CA LYS A 288 -7.29 8.95 18.05
C LYS A 288 -8.01 8.25 16.91
N ASN A 289 -7.61 7.02 16.55
CA ASN A 289 -8.12 6.25 15.41
C ASN A 289 -7.92 6.91 14.03
N GLN A 290 -6.97 7.83 13.90
CA GLN A 290 -6.62 8.44 12.63
C GLN A 290 -5.69 7.52 11.85
N ILE A 291 -5.90 7.41 10.55
CA ILE A 291 -5.01 6.68 9.63
C ILE A 291 -3.67 7.41 9.56
N GLN A 292 -2.60 6.68 9.83
CA GLN A 292 -1.22 7.14 9.70
C GLN A 292 -0.45 6.18 8.80
N LEU A 293 0.15 6.72 7.74
CA LEU A 293 1.05 5.94 6.90
C LEU A 293 2.37 5.68 7.61
N GLU A 294 2.98 4.56 7.27
CA GLU A 294 4.34 4.21 7.67
C GLU A 294 5.33 5.32 7.31
N LYS A 295 6.29 5.55 8.18
CA LYS A 295 7.35 6.53 7.93
C LYS A 295 8.36 5.97 6.93
N LYS A 296 8.96 6.85 6.11
CA LYS A 296 10.00 6.47 5.13
C LYS A 296 11.18 5.74 5.80
N GLU A 297 11.54 6.13 7.02
CA GLU A 297 12.60 5.49 7.81
C GLU A 297 12.26 4.04 8.19
N ASP A 298 10.99 3.76 8.48
CA ASP A 298 10.55 2.41 8.86
C ASP A 298 10.43 1.53 7.60
N MET A 299 10.00 2.08 6.46
CA MET A 299 10.06 1.39 5.16
C MET A 299 11.51 0.98 4.82
N LYS A 300 12.48 1.88 5.00
CA LYS A 300 13.91 1.60 4.77
C LYS A 300 14.43 0.49 5.69
N LYS A 301 13.99 0.40 6.95
CA LYS A 301 14.32 -0.72 7.86
C LYS A 301 13.76 -2.08 7.36
N ARG A 302 12.65 -2.08 6.65
CA ARG A 302 12.08 -3.28 5.99
C ARG A 302 12.76 -3.61 4.66
N GLY A 303 13.78 -2.84 4.25
CA GLY A 303 14.50 -3.04 2.99
C GLY A 303 13.80 -2.43 1.76
N LEU A 304 12.77 -1.58 1.98
CA LEU A 304 12.10 -0.85 0.91
C LEU A 304 12.78 0.50 0.64
N GLN A 305 12.66 1.00 -0.57
CA GLN A 305 13.09 2.35 -0.93
C GLN A 305 12.04 3.39 -0.53
N SER A 306 12.40 4.67 -0.66
CA SER A 306 11.45 5.77 -0.56
C SER A 306 10.41 5.66 -1.69
N PRO A 307 9.11 5.82 -1.43
CA PRO A 307 8.08 5.66 -2.46
C PRO A 307 7.91 6.95 -3.29
N ASP A 308 8.98 7.36 -3.98
CA ASP A 308 9.07 8.66 -4.66
C ASP A 308 8.03 8.77 -5.80
N CYS A 309 7.81 7.69 -6.56
CA CYS A 309 6.78 7.63 -7.60
C CYS A 309 5.36 7.66 -7.01
N GLY A 310 5.15 6.92 -5.92
CA GLY A 310 3.90 6.90 -5.18
C GLY A 310 3.58 8.24 -4.52
N ASP A 311 4.58 8.87 -3.87
CA ASP A 311 4.44 10.20 -3.27
C ASP A 311 4.13 11.24 -4.38
N ALA A 312 4.85 11.24 -5.51
CA ALA A 312 4.56 12.12 -6.63
C ALA A 312 3.11 11.95 -7.15
N LEU A 313 2.63 10.71 -7.33
CA LEU A 313 1.26 10.48 -7.76
C LEU A 313 0.25 10.97 -6.72
N SER A 314 0.47 10.67 -5.43
CA SER A 314 -0.42 11.07 -4.33
C SER A 314 -0.58 12.60 -4.25
N MET A 315 0.49 13.35 -4.49
CA MET A 315 0.49 14.82 -4.48
C MET A 315 -0.47 15.43 -5.52
N THR A 316 -0.78 14.72 -6.62
CA THR A 316 -1.78 15.19 -7.60
C THR A 316 -3.19 15.29 -7.03
N PHE A 317 -3.45 14.69 -5.85
CA PHE A 317 -4.72 14.75 -5.12
C PHE A 317 -4.78 15.88 -4.08
N ALA A 318 -3.68 16.60 -3.86
CA ALA A 318 -3.65 17.72 -2.91
C ALA A 318 -4.47 18.93 -3.37
N VAL A 319 -4.75 19.03 -4.67
CA VAL A 319 -5.49 20.14 -5.28
C VAL A 319 -6.59 19.62 -6.21
N THR A 320 -7.70 20.35 -6.27
CA THR A 320 -8.78 20.10 -7.22
C THR A 320 -8.99 21.35 -8.08
N PRO A 321 -8.29 21.48 -9.22
CA PRO A 321 -8.46 22.61 -10.09
C PRO A 321 -9.89 22.68 -10.63
N ALA A 322 -10.45 23.89 -10.72
CA ALA A 322 -11.77 24.09 -11.28
C ALA A 322 -11.81 23.62 -12.75
N ILE A 323 -12.80 22.81 -13.10
CA ILE A 323 -13.04 22.39 -14.49
C ILE A 323 -13.46 23.64 -15.26
N ARG A 324 -12.62 24.10 -16.20
CA ARG A 324 -13.00 25.16 -17.13
C ARG A 324 -13.97 24.58 -18.15
N ILE A 325 -15.26 24.75 -17.92
CA ILE A 325 -16.29 24.40 -18.88
C ILE A 325 -16.20 25.40 -20.01
N HIS A 326 -15.62 25.01 -21.14
CA HIS A 326 -15.61 25.82 -22.34
C HIS A 326 -17.03 25.93 -22.91
N GLY A 327 -17.64 27.11 -22.76
CA GLY A 327 -18.90 27.51 -23.36
C GLY A 327 -20.17 27.21 -22.52
N LYS A 328 -21.07 28.19 -22.46
CA LYS A 328 -22.37 28.07 -21.75
C LYS A 328 -23.28 26.94 -22.25
N ASP A 329 -22.99 26.38 -23.44
CA ASP A 329 -23.83 25.36 -24.07
C ASP A 329 -23.23 23.94 -24.01
N GLY A 330 -21.92 23.78 -23.80
CA GLY A 330 -21.25 22.47 -23.82
C GLY A 330 -21.67 21.53 -22.69
N TRP A 331 -21.84 22.06 -21.45
CA TRP A 331 -22.23 21.24 -20.30
C TRP A 331 -23.69 20.76 -20.38
N ARG A 332 -24.60 21.62 -20.90
CA ARG A 332 -26.02 21.26 -21.10
C ARG A 332 -26.19 20.18 -22.17
N ALA A 333 -25.42 20.27 -23.26
CA ALA A 333 -25.40 19.25 -24.30
C ALA A 333 -24.84 17.92 -23.78
N LYS A 334 -23.74 17.93 -22.99
CA LYS A 334 -23.16 16.73 -22.36
C LYS A 334 -24.09 16.11 -21.30
N LEU A 335 -24.73 16.92 -20.45
CA LEU A 335 -25.72 16.44 -19.48
C LEU A 335 -26.95 15.82 -20.17
N ALA A 336 -27.43 16.43 -21.28
CA ALA A 336 -28.53 15.91 -22.07
C ALA A 336 -28.15 14.60 -22.78
N ALA A 337 -26.89 14.47 -23.26
CA ALA A 337 -26.41 13.24 -23.89
C ALA A 337 -26.29 12.10 -22.82
N ARG A 338 -25.79 12.40 -21.62
CA ARG A 338 -25.67 11.44 -20.50
C ARG A 338 -27.06 10.96 -20.03
N ASN A 339 -28.02 11.87 -19.92
CA ASN A 339 -29.40 11.52 -19.53
C ASN A 339 -30.14 10.71 -20.61
N ARG A 340 -29.81 10.88 -21.91
CA ARG A 340 -30.35 10.04 -23.00
C ARG A 340 -29.74 8.63 -22.98
N ALA A 341 -28.44 8.50 -22.72
CA ALA A 341 -27.78 7.20 -22.58
C ALA A 341 -28.33 6.39 -21.41
N SER A 342 -28.62 7.05 -20.27
CA SER A 342 -29.23 6.40 -19.09
C SER A 342 -30.68 5.98 -19.31
N SER A 343 -31.46 6.68 -20.18
CA SER A 343 -32.84 6.33 -20.48
C SER A 343 -33.00 5.32 -21.63
N GLN A 344 -31.91 4.96 -22.32
CA GLN A 344 -31.90 3.87 -23.32
C GLN A 344 -31.36 2.55 -22.73
N ALA A 345 -30.82 2.57 -21.50
CA ALA A 345 -30.31 1.41 -20.77
C ALA A 345 -31.25 0.92 -19.65
N ALA A 346 -32.43 1.53 -19.52
CA ALA A 346 -33.56 1.13 -18.69
C ALA A 346 -34.71 0.64 -19.56
#